data_0ec4b1eaecb6ab97497008a08858ddb3
#
_entry.id   0ec4b1eaecb6ab97497008a08858ddb3
#
_cell.length_a   1.000
_cell.length_b   1.000
_cell.length_c   1.000
_cell.angle_alpha   90.00
_cell.angle_beta   90.00
_cell.angle_gamma   90.00
#
_symmetry.space_group_name_H-M   'P 1'
#
loop_
_entity.id
_entity.type
_entity.pdbx_description
1 polymer ?
#
loop_
_entity_poly.entity_id
_entity_poly.type
_entity_poly.pdbx_seq_one_letter_code
_entity_poly.pdbx_strand_id
1 'polypeptide(L)'
;MGNSKKMYASVRKDGIDIYCFERGHLLLANSFECTHTEDRIYYLLYVWKLLEFNQERDELHLTGTLSDKETLMNELKKFIMQVFIMNPANNIDMQALLTCE
;
A
#
# COMPACT_ATOMS: atom_id res chain seq x y z
N MET A 1 -3.15 -13.63 15.44
CA MET A 1 -3.53 -13.93 14.61
C MET A 1 -4.37 -13.16 13.82
N GLY A 2 -4.90 -13.10 13.02
CA GLY A 2 -5.75 -12.50 12.08
C GLY A 2 -6.22 -11.08 12.30
N ASN A 3 -5.59 -10.35 13.20
CA ASN A 3 -6.06 -9.01 13.50
C ASN A 3 -5.24 -7.92 12.84
N SER A 4 -4.26 -8.27 12.05
CA SER A 4 -3.46 -7.25 11.39
C SER A 4 -4.25 -6.61 10.26
N LYS A 5 -4.04 -5.31 10.09
CA LYS A 5 -4.61 -4.59 8.96
C LYS A 5 -3.69 -4.73 7.78
N LYS A 6 -4.24 -4.56 6.59
CA LYS A 6 -3.45 -4.66 5.37
C LYS A 6 -3.72 -3.45 4.49
N MET A 7 -2.65 -2.87 3.98
CA MET A 7 -2.74 -1.77 3.03
C MET A 7 -2.17 -2.25 1.70
N TYR A 8 -2.93 -2.08 0.64
CA TYR A 8 -2.49 -2.39 -0.71
C TYR A 8 -2.35 -1.09 -1.47
N ALA A 9 -1.20 -0.88 -2.05
CA ALA A 9 -0.92 0.35 -2.77
C ALA A 9 -0.45 0.04 -4.18
N SER A 10 -1.14 0.58 -5.16
CA SER A 10 -0.78 0.43 -6.56
C SER A 10 -0.12 1.72 -7.03
N VAL A 11 1.16 1.63 -7.38
CA VAL A 11 1.94 2.80 -7.76
C VAL A 11 1.84 3.00 -9.26
N ARG A 12 1.36 4.18 -9.67
CA ARG A 12 1.21 4.55 -11.06
C ARG A 12 2.14 5.71 -11.39
N LYS A 13 2.35 5.95 -12.67
CA LYS A 13 3.19 7.04 -13.12
C LYS A 13 2.71 8.38 -12.57
N ASP A 14 1.41 8.58 -12.51
CA ASP A 14 0.82 9.86 -12.12
C ASP A 14 0.02 9.79 -10.82
N GLY A 15 0.21 8.77 -10.03
CA GLY A 15 -0.53 8.68 -8.79
C GLY A 15 -0.29 7.40 -8.01
N ILE A 16 -1.12 7.22 -6.99
CA ILE A 16 -1.08 6.03 -6.18
C ILE A 16 -2.50 5.71 -5.73
N ASP A 17 -2.86 4.44 -5.82
CA ASP A 17 -4.18 3.97 -5.37
C ASP A 17 -3.97 3.18 -4.08
N ILE A 18 -4.72 3.51 -3.05
CA ILE A 18 -4.55 2.89 -1.73
C ILE A 18 -5.85 2.24 -1.29
N TYR A 19 -5.75 0.97 -0.88
CA TYR A 19 -6.87 0.19 -0.38
C TYR A 19 -6.47 -0.40 0.97
N CYS A 20 -7.28 -0.19 1.99
CA CYS A 20 -6.98 -0.66 3.33
C CYS A 20 -8.07 -1.59 3.83
N PHE A 21 -7.66 -2.69 4.46
CA PHE A 21 -8.57 -3.71 4.95
C PHE A 21 -8.26 -4.10 6.39
N GLU A 22 -9.31 -4.48 7.10
CA GLU A 22 -9.16 -5.10 8.41
C GLU A 22 -10.18 -6.23 8.49
N ARG A 23 -9.69 -7.46 8.68
CA ARG A 23 -10.54 -8.66 8.79
C ARG A 23 -11.47 -8.80 7.60
N GLY A 24 -10.94 -8.54 6.41
CA GLY A 24 -11.73 -8.66 5.20
C GLY A 24 -12.67 -7.50 4.93
N HIS A 25 -12.70 -6.49 5.79
CA HIS A 25 -13.54 -5.33 5.59
C HIS A 25 -12.73 -4.17 5.04
N LEU A 26 -13.26 -3.54 4.01
CA LEU A 26 -12.61 -2.39 3.40
C LEU A 26 -12.76 -1.18 4.32
N LEU A 27 -11.63 -0.61 4.73
CA LEU A 27 -11.63 0.59 5.57
C LEU A 27 -11.55 1.86 4.74
N LEU A 28 -10.81 1.79 3.61
CA LEU A 28 -10.59 2.97 2.78
C LEU A 28 -10.16 2.55 1.39
N ALA A 29 -10.66 3.24 0.39
CA ALA A 29 -10.22 3.09 -0.99
C ALA A 29 -10.12 4.49 -1.56
N ASN A 30 -8.92 4.93 -1.93
CA ASN A 30 -8.73 6.29 -2.43
C ASN A 30 -7.55 6.35 -3.38
N SER A 31 -7.57 7.34 -4.26
CA SER A 31 -6.51 7.57 -5.22
C SER A 31 -5.97 8.96 -5.02
N PHE A 32 -4.66 9.10 -5.11
CA PHE A 32 -3.99 10.39 -4.96
C PHE A 32 -3.16 10.64 -6.20
N GLU A 33 -3.24 11.86 -6.73
CA GLU A 33 -2.42 12.24 -7.88
C GLU A 33 -1.08 12.75 -7.38
N CYS A 34 -0.01 12.18 -7.88
CA CYS A 34 1.34 12.59 -7.53
C CYS A 34 2.32 12.00 -8.51
N THR A 35 3.46 12.67 -8.69
CA THR A 35 4.48 12.19 -9.61
C THR A 35 5.83 11.97 -8.94
N HIS A 36 5.98 12.37 -7.70
CA HIS A 36 7.25 12.24 -6.98
C HIS A 36 7.17 11.18 -5.90
N THR A 37 8.29 10.50 -5.68
CA THR A 37 8.37 9.45 -4.68
C THR A 37 8.05 10.00 -3.29
N GLU A 38 8.54 11.20 -2.98
CA GLU A 38 8.27 11.81 -1.67
C GLU A 38 6.79 11.99 -1.42
N ASP A 39 6.03 12.36 -2.45
CA ASP A 39 4.60 12.54 -2.30
C ASP A 39 3.89 11.22 -2.08
N ARG A 40 4.35 10.17 -2.75
CA ARG A 40 3.78 8.84 -2.54
C ARG A 40 4.01 8.35 -1.13
N ILE A 41 5.21 8.58 -0.61
CA ILE A 41 5.53 8.23 0.77
C ILE A 41 4.63 9.00 1.72
N TYR A 42 4.44 10.29 1.46
CA TYR A 42 3.60 11.13 2.28
C TYR A 42 2.17 10.59 2.37
N TYR A 43 1.57 10.26 1.21
CA TYR A 43 0.19 9.79 1.21
C TYR A 43 0.06 8.42 1.87
N LEU A 44 1.03 7.53 1.64
CA LEU A 44 1.01 6.22 2.27
C LEU A 44 1.09 6.33 3.78
N LEU A 45 2.01 7.13 4.28
CA LEU A 45 2.17 7.29 5.72
C LEU A 45 1.03 8.08 6.34
N TYR A 46 0.45 9.01 5.58
CA TYR A 46 -0.70 9.75 6.04
C TYR A 46 -1.89 8.81 6.29
N VAL A 47 -2.19 7.96 5.33
CA VAL A 47 -3.30 7.01 5.46
C VAL A 47 -2.98 5.97 6.53
N TRP A 48 -1.73 5.53 6.59
CA TRP A 48 -1.26 4.58 7.59
C TRP A 48 -1.57 5.10 9.00
N LYS A 49 -1.22 6.36 9.21
CA LYS A 49 -1.41 6.99 10.52
C LYS A 49 -2.89 7.28 10.78
N LEU A 50 -3.58 7.74 9.75
CA LEU A 50 -5.01 8.08 9.88
C LEU A 50 -5.83 6.90 10.34
N LEU A 51 -5.54 5.70 9.81
CA LEU A 51 -6.28 4.50 10.14
C LEU A 51 -5.63 3.71 11.27
N GLU A 52 -4.63 4.30 11.93
CA GLU A 52 -3.99 3.74 13.12
C GLU A 52 -3.38 2.36 12.85
N PHE A 53 -2.71 2.24 11.72
CA PHE A 53 -1.95 1.03 11.41
C PHE A 53 -0.76 0.91 12.36
N ASN A 54 -0.41 -0.32 12.71
CA ASN A 54 0.70 -0.60 13.60
C ASN A 54 1.96 -0.89 12.81
N GLN A 55 3.05 -0.17 13.10
CA GLN A 55 4.30 -0.27 12.33
C GLN A 55 4.92 -1.67 12.37
N GLU A 56 4.68 -2.42 13.42
CA GLU A 56 5.32 -3.72 13.62
C GLU A 56 4.45 -4.87 13.15
N ARG A 57 3.15 -4.70 13.17
CA ARG A 57 2.23 -5.81 12.94
C ARG A 57 1.48 -5.76 11.63
N ASP A 58 1.11 -4.56 11.21
CA ASP A 58 0.29 -4.42 10.02
C ASP A 58 1.15 -4.45 8.77
N GLU A 59 0.52 -4.71 7.62
CA GLU A 59 1.26 -5.01 6.40
C GLU A 59 0.97 -4.00 5.31
N LEU A 60 2.02 -3.64 4.57
CA LEU A 60 1.90 -2.82 3.36
C LEU A 60 2.36 -3.64 2.17
N HIS A 61 1.50 -3.75 1.17
CA HIS A 61 1.77 -4.47 -0.06
C HIS A 61 1.80 -3.48 -1.21
N LEU A 62 2.95 -3.41 -1.89
CA LEU A 62 3.14 -2.49 -3.01
C LEU A 62 3.09 -3.25 -4.33
N THR A 63 2.40 -2.67 -5.30
CA THR A 63 2.42 -3.18 -6.66
C THR A 63 2.54 -2.00 -7.61
N GLY A 64 2.75 -2.27 -8.90
CA GLY A 64 2.87 -1.21 -9.88
C GLY A 64 4.06 -1.42 -10.79
N THR A 65 4.25 -0.47 -11.69
CA THR A 65 5.25 -0.62 -12.74
C THR A 65 6.33 0.45 -12.73
N LEU A 66 6.37 1.29 -11.69
CA LEU A 66 7.38 2.33 -11.64
C LEU A 66 8.76 1.75 -11.41
N SER A 67 9.76 2.34 -12.06
CA SER A 67 11.14 1.88 -11.93
C SER A 67 11.72 2.17 -10.56
N ASP A 68 11.18 3.16 -9.84
CA ASP A 68 11.68 3.53 -8.52
C ASP A 68 10.93 2.84 -7.38
N LYS A 69 10.26 1.73 -7.67
CA LYS A 69 9.50 1.00 -6.67
C LYS A 69 10.38 0.51 -5.53
N GLU A 70 11.61 0.11 -5.85
CA GLU A 70 12.54 -0.33 -4.81
C GLU A 70 12.98 0.80 -3.91
N THR A 71 13.18 1.97 -4.48
CA THR A 71 13.51 3.15 -3.68
C THR A 71 12.38 3.46 -2.73
N LEU A 72 11.16 3.41 -3.24
CA LEU A 72 9.97 3.64 -2.44
C LEU A 72 9.89 2.64 -1.29
N MET A 73 10.12 1.36 -1.58
CA MET A 73 10.08 0.32 -0.57
C MET A 73 11.15 0.54 0.49
N ASN A 74 12.37 0.90 0.07
CA ASN A 74 13.46 1.10 1.02
C ASN A 74 13.17 2.26 1.96
N GLU A 75 12.55 3.32 1.46
CA GLU A 75 12.20 4.45 2.31
C GLU A 75 11.08 4.08 3.28
N LEU A 76 10.09 3.32 2.81
CA LEU A 76 8.97 2.93 3.66
C LEU A 76 9.40 1.95 4.75
N LYS A 77 10.40 1.12 4.48
CA LYS A 77 10.89 0.17 5.47
C LYS A 77 11.53 0.85 6.68
N LYS A 78 11.85 2.12 6.57
CA LYS A 78 12.35 2.86 7.73
C LYS A 78 11.24 3.10 8.75
N PHE A 79 9.99 3.02 8.33
CA PHE A 79 8.85 3.29 9.19
C PHE A 79 7.94 2.09 9.41
N ILE A 80 7.93 1.15 8.47
CA ILE A 80 7.00 0.01 8.49
C ILE A 80 7.82 -1.27 8.35
N MET A 81 7.64 -2.20 9.27
CA MET A 81 8.43 -3.44 9.26
C MET A 81 7.97 -4.41 8.20
N GLN A 82 6.69 -4.49 7.91
CA GLN A 82 6.13 -5.50 7.02
C GLN A 82 5.77 -4.88 5.68
N VAL A 83 6.76 -4.69 4.82
CA VAL A 83 6.56 -4.14 3.48
C VAL A 83 6.87 -5.22 2.45
N PHE A 84 5.92 -5.50 1.57
CA PHE A 84 6.04 -6.53 0.55
C PHE A 84 5.83 -5.94 -0.83
N ILE A 85 6.55 -6.43 -1.82
CA ILE A 85 6.33 -6.06 -3.21
C ILE A 85 5.55 -7.18 -3.88
N MET A 86 4.41 -6.82 -4.49
CA MET A 86 3.61 -7.77 -5.25
C MET A 86 4.05 -7.69 -6.70
N ASN A 87 4.41 -8.84 -7.26
CA ASN A 87 4.91 -8.90 -8.62
C ASN A 87 3.74 -8.74 -9.60
N PRO A 88 3.77 -7.72 -10.49
CA PRO A 88 2.68 -7.55 -11.44
C PRO A 88 2.48 -8.77 -12.36
N ALA A 89 3.53 -9.55 -12.57
CA ALA A 89 3.42 -10.75 -13.39
C ALA A 89 2.50 -11.80 -12.80
N ASN A 90 2.19 -11.70 -11.52
CA ASN A 90 1.24 -12.61 -10.88
C ASN A 90 -0.21 -12.20 -11.13
N ASN A 91 -0.42 -11.13 -11.86
CA ASN A 91 -1.75 -10.66 -12.25
C ASN A 91 -2.68 -10.41 -11.07
N ILE A 92 -2.14 -9.89 -10.01
CA ILE A 92 -2.95 -9.51 -8.86
C ILE A 92 -3.64 -8.19 -9.20
N ASP A 93 -4.96 -8.21 -9.17
CA ASP A 93 -5.77 -7.06 -9.50
C ASP A 93 -6.37 -6.52 -8.21
N MET A 94 -6.24 -5.22 -8.00
CA MET A 94 -6.80 -4.59 -6.81
C MET A 94 -8.30 -4.79 -6.72
N GLN A 95 -8.98 -4.79 -7.86
CA GLN A 95 -10.42 -5.03 -7.84
C GLN A 95 -10.75 -6.44 -7.38
N ALA A 96 -9.92 -7.43 -7.75
CA ALA A 96 -10.12 -8.78 -7.27
C ALA A 96 -9.93 -8.85 -5.76
N LEU A 97 -8.99 -8.06 -5.23
CA LEU A 97 -8.80 -8.00 -3.79
C LEU A 97 -10.03 -7.43 -3.10
N LEU A 98 -10.67 -6.44 -3.72
CA LEU A 98 -11.87 -5.85 -3.14
C LEU A 98 -13.01 -6.85 -3.06
N THR A 99 -13.09 -7.78 -4.00
CA THR A 99 -14.16 -8.76 -4.00
C THR A 99 -13.83 -10.01 -3.23
N CYS A 100 -12.55 -10.33 -3.08
CA CYS A 100 -12.13 -11.56 -2.43
C CYS A 100 -11.76 -11.40 -0.97
N GLU A 101 -11.46 -10.19 -0.58
CA GLU A 101 -11.17 -9.96 0.82
C GLU A 101 -12.42 -10.03 1.63
#